data_e72a4e738833fbdf2ca87cd64c45051d
#
_entry.id   e72a4e738833fbdf2ca87cd64c45051d
#
_cell.length_a   1.000
_cell.length_b   1.000
_cell.length_c   1.000
_cell.angle_alpha   90.00
_cell.angle_beta   90.00
_cell.angle_gamma   90.00
#
_symmetry.space_group_name_H-M   'P 1'
#
loop_
_entity.id
_entity.type
_entity.pdbx_description
1 polymer ?
#
loop_
_entity_poly.entity_id
_entity_poly.type
_entity_poly.pdbx_seq_one_letter_code
_entity_poly.pdbx_strand_id
1 'polypeptide(L)'
;MKKIAVLAGDGIGPEIMAQALKILTALKLPLEFEEALVGGVAYAAFGHPLPAEVVELAKKSDAVLFGAVGDFKYDNLPRHLRPEQAILGLRKALGLFVNLRPAICYPELTAASSLKPELVSGLDLLLVRELTGDVYFGQPRGKRISPDGVFAGTCLLYTSD
;
A
#
# COMPACT_ATOMS: atom_id res chain seq x y z
N MET A 1 -3.47 15.27 -21.30
CA MET A 1 -2.74 15.24 -20.01
C MET A 1 -3.14 13.97 -19.29
N LYS A 2 -2.23 13.36 -18.55
CA LYS A 2 -2.54 12.20 -17.71
C LYS A 2 -2.93 12.65 -16.31
N LYS A 3 -4.04 12.14 -15.81
CA LYS A 3 -4.57 12.52 -14.50
C LYS A 3 -3.99 11.61 -13.41
N ILE A 4 -3.41 12.21 -12.39
CA ILE A 4 -2.76 11.51 -11.26
C ILE A 4 -3.50 11.87 -9.98
N ALA A 5 -4.11 10.89 -9.33
CA ALA A 5 -4.63 11.07 -7.98
C ALA A 5 -3.45 11.06 -6.99
N VAL A 6 -3.36 12.09 -6.15
CA VAL A 6 -2.29 12.25 -5.16
C VAL A 6 -2.86 12.02 -3.77
N LEU A 7 -2.40 10.96 -3.13
CA LEU A 7 -2.87 10.51 -1.82
C LEU A 7 -1.70 10.48 -0.85
N ALA A 8 -1.41 11.62 -0.23
CA ALA A 8 -0.24 11.78 0.64
C ALA A 8 -0.29 10.88 1.88
N GLY A 9 -1.46 10.75 2.51
CA GLY A 9 -1.65 9.94 3.71
C GLY A 9 -1.16 10.61 4.99
N ASP A 10 -0.53 9.81 5.87
CA ASP A 10 -0.20 10.15 7.25
C ASP A 10 1.30 10.27 7.50
N GLY A 11 1.67 10.76 8.69
CA GLY A 11 3.04 10.75 9.18
C GLY A 11 4.02 11.41 8.22
N ILE A 12 4.98 10.63 7.71
CA ILE A 12 5.99 11.07 6.72
C ILE A 12 5.40 11.26 5.31
N GLY A 13 4.17 10.78 5.06
CA GLY A 13 3.53 10.80 3.74
C GLY A 13 3.51 12.17 3.05
N PRO A 14 3.00 13.23 3.71
CA PRO A 14 2.99 14.57 3.12
C PRO A 14 4.38 15.11 2.77
N GLU A 15 5.39 14.85 3.59
CA GLU A 15 6.77 15.29 3.37
C GLU A 15 7.37 14.63 2.13
N ILE A 16 7.31 13.32 2.02
CA ILE A 16 7.84 12.59 0.86
C ILE A 16 7.05 12.92 -0.42
N MET A 17 5.74 13.09 -0.30
CA MET A 17 4.87 13.45 -1.42
C MET A 17 5.22 14.83 -1.99
N ALA A 18 5.48 15.81 -1.14
CA ALA A 18 5.91 17.14 -1.57
C ALA A 18 7.20 17.09 -2.40
N GLN A 19 8.17 16.23 -2.03
CA GLN A 19 9.40 16.07 -2.80
C GLN A 19 9.16 15.34 -4.13
N ALA A 20 8.31 14.32 -4.14
CA ALA A 20 7.93 13.61 -5.36
C ALA A 20 7.24 14.54 -6.37
N LEU A 21 6.26 15.34 -5.91
CA LEU A 21 5.55 16.32 -6.74
C LEU A 21 6.49 17.42 -7.28
N LYS A 22 7.46 17.86 -6.46
CA LYS A 22 8.47 18.84 -6.90
C LYS A 22 9.30 18.30 -8.07
N ILE A 23 9.72 17.04 -8.02
CA ILE A 23 10.47 16.39 -9.10
C ILE A 23 9.59 16.22 -10.34
N LEU A 24 8.38 15.68 -10.20
CA LEU A 24 7.46 15.45 -11.31
C LEU A 24 7.09 16.78 -12.03
N THR A 25 6.91 17.85 -11.27
CA THR A 25 6.66 19.18 -11.83
C THR A 25 7.88 19.72 -12.59
N ALA A 26 9.08 19.52 -12.06
CA ALA A 26 10.32 19.96 -12.71
C ALA A 26 10.58 19.24 -14.05
N LEU A 27 10.11 18.00 -14.19
CA LEU A 27 10.19 17.23 -15.42
C LEU A 27 9.26 17.75 -16.55
N LYS A 28 8.35 18.68 -16.24
CA LYS A 28 7.42 19.28 -17.21
C LYS A 28 6.62 18.27 -18.03
N LEU A 29 6.29 17.13 -17.44
CA LEU A 29 5.47 16.10 -18.07
C LEU A 29 4.02 16.58 -18.18
N PRO A 30 3.24 16.10 -19.17
CA PRO A 30 1.83 16.49 -19.31
C PRO A 30 0.93 15.78 -18.29
N LEU A 31 1.19 16.03 -17.01
CA LEU A 31 0.48 15.48 -15.85
C LEU A 31 -0.42 16.53 -15.21
N GLU A 32 -1.56 16.10 -14.74
CA GLU A 32 -2.49 16.85 -13.91
C GLU A 32 -2.61 16.13 -12.56
N PHE A 33 -2.41 16.86 -11.47
CA PHE A 33 -2.44 16.31 -10.11
C PHE A 33 -3.71 16.74 -9.40
N GLU A 34 -4.43 15.77 -8.82
CA GLU A 34 -5.60 16.01 -7.98
C GLU A 34 -5.37 15.36 -6.61
N GLU A 35 -5.37 16.18 -5.55
CA GLU A 35 -5.07 15.73 -4.19
C GLU A 35 -6.35 15.33 -3.44
N ALA A 36 -6.25 14.27 -2.61
CA ALA A 36 -7.30 13.87 -1.70
C ALA A 36 -6.73 13.28 -0.40
N LEU A 37 -7.53 13.39 0.68
CA LEU A 37 -7.15 12.84 1.98
C LEU A 37 -7.40 11.34 2.03
N VAL A 38 -6.43 10.60 2.60
CA VAL A 38 -6.49 9.14 2.78
C VAL A 38 -5.81 8.74 4.09
N GLY A 39 -6.20 7.64 4.67
CA GLY A 39 -5.61 7.14 5.91
C GLY A 39 -6.16 7.81 7.15
N GLY A 40 -5.33 8.03 8.14
CA GLY A 40 -5.71 8.61 9.43
C GLY A 40 -6.15 10.07 9.33
N VAL A 41 -5.58 10.85 8.43
CA VAL A 41 -6.03 12.24 8.18
C VAL A 41 -7.44 12.26 7.60
N ALA A 42 -7.80 11.31 6.73
CA ALA A 42 -9.15 11.17 6.22
C ALA A 42 -10.11 10.68 7.30
N TYR A 43 -9.67 9.75 8.15
CA TYR A 43 -10.45 9.33 9.31
C TYR A 43 -10.75 10.50 10.26
N ALA A 44 -9.76 11.33 10.54
CA ALA A 44 -9.95 12.50 11.40
C ALA A 44 -10.95 13.52 10.81
N ALA A 45 -10.97 13.68 9.50
CA ALA A 45 -11.84 14.63 8.80
C ALA A 45 -13.26 14.09 8.57
N PHE A 46 -13.39 12.78 8.24
CA PHE A 46 -14.62 12.19 7.70
C PHE A 46 -15.09 10.95 8.45
N GLY A 47 -14.37 10.49 9.47
CA GLY A 47 -14.69 9.27 10.24
C GLY A 47 -14.38 7.95 9.51
N HIS A 48 -13.75 7.99 8.34
CA HIS A 48 -13.40 6.81 7.56
C HIS A 48 -12.04 6.98 6.85
N PRO A 49 -11.13 5.98 6.89
CA PRO A 49 -9.78 6.12 6.32
C PRO A 49 -9.75 6.15 4.79
N LEU A 50 -10.81 5.70 4.12
CA LEU A 50 -10.95 5.71 2.67
C LEU A 50 -12.34 6.19 2.28
N PRO A 51 -12.57 7.51 2.14
CA PRO A 51 -13.84 8.07 1.66
C PRO A 51 -14.19 7.58 0.25
N ALA A 52 -15.47 7.49 -0.05
CA ALA A 52 -15.97 7.02 -1.36
C ALA A 52 -15.47 7.92 -2.51
N GLU A 53 -15.39 9.22 -2.28
CA GLU A 53 -14.90 10.21 -3.25
C GLU A 53 -13.45 9.95 -3.67
N VAL A 54 -12.62 9.48 -2.74
CA VAL A 54 -11.22 9.12 -3.03
C VAL A 54 -11.14 7.88 -3.92
N VAL A 55 -12.02 6.90 -3.69
CA VAL A 55 -12.12 5.71 -4.56
C VAL A 55 -12.55 6.11 -5.97
N GLU A 56 -13.52 6.98 -6.10
CA GLU A 56 -13.99 7.47 -7.41
C GLU A 56 -12.93 8.33 -8.12
N LEU A 57 -12.21 9.17 -7.39
CA LEU A 57 -11.06 9.91 -7.92
C LEU A 57 -10.00 8.94 -8.45
N ALA A 58 -9.61 7.94 -7.66
CA ALA A 58 -8.62 6.95 -8.04
C ALA A 58 -9.03 6.16 -9.31
N LYS A 59 -10.31 5.75 -9.42
CA LYS A 59 -10.84 5.06 -10.60
C LYS A 59 -10.83 5.93 -11.87
N LYS A 60 -11.02 7.23 -11.74
CA LYS A 60 -11.04 8.18 -12.86
C LYS A 60 -9.65 8.68 -13.26
N SER A 61 -8.63 8.37 -12.47
CA SER A 61 -7.26 8.76 -12.71
C SER A 61 -6.50 7.71 -13.52
N ASP A 62 -5.51 8.14 -14.30
CA ASP A 62 -4.63 7.24 -15.04
C ASP A 62 -3.65 6.49 -14.10
N ALA A 63 -3.30 7.11 -12.96
CA ALA A 63 -2.49 6.51 -11.92
C ALA A 63 -2.77 7.14 -10.55
N VAL A 64 -2.37 6.44 -9.50
CA VAL A 64 -2.42 6.91 -8.12
C VAL A 64 -1.01 7.02 -7.57
N LEU A 65 -0.63 8.21 -7.15
CA LEU A 65 0.59 8.46 -6.40
C LEU A 65 0.24 8.41 -4.90
N PHE A 66 0.69 7.37 -4.22
CA PHE A 66 0.33 7.09 -2.84
C PHE A 66 1.55 7.28 -1.93
N GLY A 67 1.40 8.05 -0.85
CA GLY A 67 2.47 8.28 0.11
C GLY A 67 2.55 7.17 1.17
N ALA A 68 2.28 7.50 2.44
CA ALA A 68 2.30 6.56 3.54
C ALA A 68 1.03 6.69 4.39
N VAL A 69 0.56 5.59 4.97
CA VAL A 69 -0.54 5.58 5.93
C VAL A 69 -0.12 4.88 7.20
N GLY A 70 -0.64 5.35 8.32
CA GLY A 70 -0.34 4.87 9.66
C GLY A 70 0.26 5.97 10.53
N ASP A 71 -0.25 6.04 11.76
CA ASP A 71 0.27 6.92 12.81
C ASP A 71 -0.13 6.30 14.14
N PHE A 72 0.75 6.24 15.11
CA PHE A 72 0.56 5.65 16.44
C PHE A 72 -0.73 6.10 17.13
N LYS A 73 -1.17 7.32 16.88
CA LYS A 73 -2.43 7.86 17.44
C LYS A 73 -3.68 7.10 17.01
N TYR A 74 -3.59 6.29 15.93
CA TYR A 74 -4.71 5.50 15.40
C TYR A 74 -4.61 4.01 15.74
N ASP A 75 -3.59 3.55 16.47
CA ASP A 75 -3.39 2.12 16.78
C ASP A 75 -4.51 1.51 17.62
N ASN A 76 -5.19 2.34 18.43
CA ASN A 76 -6.30 1.91 19.28
C ASN A 76 -7.65 1.86 18.54
N LEU A 77 -7.72 2.26 17.28
CA LEU A 77 -8.94 2.19 16.50
C LEU A 77 -9.34 0.74 16.18
N PRO A 78 -10.64 0.46 16.06
CA PRO A 78 -11.13 -0.78 15.49
C PRO A 78 -10.46 -1.05 14.14
N ARG A 79 -10.14 -2.32 13.85
CA ARG A 79 -9.36 -2.71 12.66
C ARG A 79 -9.87 -2.09 11.35
N HIS A 80 -11.20 -2.02 11.18
CA HIS A 80 -11.82 -1.50 9.95
C HIS A 80 -11.69 0.02 9.78
N LEU A 81 -11.30 0.75 10.83
CA LEU A 81 -11.09 2.21 10.82
C LEU A 81 -9.60 2.60 10.86
N ARG A 82 -8.70 1.62 10.95
CA ARG A 82 -7.27 1.92 10.94
C ARG A 82 -6.80 2.45 9.59
N PRO A 83 -5.82 3.35 9.56
CA PRO A 83 -5.31 3.97 8.33
C PRO A 83 -4.90 2.98 7.24
N GLU A 84 -4.35 1.82 7.62
CA GLU A 84 -3.90 0.78 6.69
C GLU A 84 -5.04 0.19 5.85
N GLN A 85 -6.29 0.29 6.34
CA GLN A 85 -7.45 -0.15 5.57
C GLN A 85 -7.66 0.68 4.29
N ALA A 86 -7.09 1.88 4.23
CA ALA A 86 -7.16 2.71 3.04
C ALA A 86 -6.42 2.08 1.85
N ILE A 87 -5.16 1.66 2.05
CA ILE A 87 -4.41 1.03 0.95
C ILE A 87 -5.00 -0.33 0.56
N LEU A 88 -5.49 -1.11 1.54
CA LEU A 88 -6.13 -2.39 1.26
C LEU A 88 -7.45 -2.20 0.50
N GLY A 89 -8.27 -1.23 0.90
CA GLY A 89 -9.51 -0.87 0.22
C GLY A 89 -9.28 -0.39 -1.21
N LEU A 90 -8.28 0.48 -1.43
CA LEU A 90 -7.91 0.93 -2.78
C LEU A 90 -7.45 -0.21 -3.68
N ARG A 91 -6.58 -1.10 -3.20
CA ARG A 91 -6.14 -2.28 -3.96
C ARG A 91 -7.31 -3.11 -4.44
N LYS A 92 -8.27 -3.37 -3.55
CA LYS A 92 -9.49 -4.10 -3.87
C LYS A 92 -10.38 -3.34 -4.86
N ALA A 93 -10.62 -2.05 -4.63
CA ALA A 93 -11.50 -1.22 -5.45
C ALA A 93 -10.98 -1.00 -6.88
N LEU A 94 -9.65 -0.99 -7.05
CA LEU A 94 -8.98 -0.84 -8.34
C LEU A 94 -8.63 -2.18 -9.00
N GLY A 95 -8.91 -3.33 -8.37
CA GLY A 95 -8.59 -4.65 -8.90
C GLY A 95 -7.09 -4.88 -9.10
N LEU A 96 -6.24 -4.35 -8.20
CA LEU A 96 -4.79 -4.46 -8.33
C LEU A 96 -4.34 -5.88 -8.01
N PHE A 97 -3.80 -6.55 -9.01
CA PHE A 97 -3.38 -7.95 -8.91
C PHE A 97 -1.98 -8.12 -8.34
N VAL A 98 -1.05 -7.25 -8.70
CA VAL A 98 0.37 -7.44 -8.40
C VAL A 98 1.01 -6.25 -7.69
N ASN A 99 1.91 -6.55 -6.76
CA ASN A 99 2.86 -5.59 -6.18
C ASN A 99 4.27 -5.94 -6.68
N LEU A 100 4.88 -5.00 -7.39
CA LEU A 100 6.23 -5.13 -7.92
C LEU A 100 7.20 -4.38 -6.99
N ARG A 101 8.23 -5.07 -6.52
CA ARG A 101 9.26 -4.50 -5.63
C ARG A 101 10.64 -4.77 -6.20
N PRO A 102 11.22 -3.81 -6.94
CA PRO A 102 12.61 -3.91 -7.36
C PRO A 102 13.53 -3.79 -6.14
N ALA A 103 14.56 -4.64 -6.09
CA ALA A 103 15.62 -4.60 -5.10
C ALA A 103 16.97 -4.62 -5.85
N ILE A 104 17.53 -3.42 -6.02
CA ILE A 104 18.77 -3.20 -6.75
C ILE A 104 19.83 -2.76 -5.74
N CYS A 105 20.98 -3.44 -5.73
CA CYS A 105 22.12 -3.00 -4.93
C CYS A 105 23.04 -2.15 -5.80
N TYR A 106 23.04 -0.85 -5.56
CA TYR A 106 23.98 0.06 -6.21
C TYR A 106 25.41 -0.20 -5.68
N PRO A 107 26.44 -0.19 -6.56
CA PRO A 107 27.82 -0.48 -6.16
C PRO A 107 28.30 0.38 -4.97
N GLU A 108 27.91 1.65 -4.96
CA GLU A 108 28.27 2.63 -3.92
C GLU A 108 27.65 2.32 -2.55
N LEU A 109 26.56 1.54 -2.53
CA LEU A 109 25.82 1.18 -1.33
C LEU A 109 26.12 -0.24 -0.82
N THR A 110 26.95 -1.01 -1.52
CA THR A 110 27.29 -2.40 -1.17
C THR A 110 27.83 -2.50 0.27
N ALA A 111 28.67 -1.56 0.69
CA ALA A 111 29.25 -1.53 2.04
C ALA A 111 28.24 -1.19 3.17
N ALA A 112 27.06 -0.63 2.81
CA ALA A 112 26.00 -0.33 3.79
C ALA A 112 25.13 -1.56 4.12
N SER A 113 25.29 -2.66 3.40
CA SER A 113 24.56 -3.91 3.65
C SER A 113 25.12 -4.63 4.88
N SER A 114 24.23 -5.29 5.64
CA SER A 114 24.62 -6.23 6.71
C SER A 114 25.10 -7.59 6.17
N LEU A 115 24.88 -7.85 4.88
CA LEU A 115 25.35 -9.05 4.18
C LEU A 115 26.76 -8.77 3.63
N LYS A 116 27.50 -9.87 3.35
CA LYS A 116 28.83 -9.78 2.75
C LYS A 116 28.75 -9.14 1.35
N PRO A 117 29.70 -8.27 0.99
CA PRO A 117 29.71 -7.57 -0.29
C PRO A 117 29.57 -8.48 -1.50
N GLU A 118 30.19 -9.66 -1.49
CA GLU A 118 30.13 -10.64 -2.57
C GLU A 118 28.72 -11.25 -2.79
N LEU A 119 27.84 -11.15 -1.78
CA LEU A 119 26.46 -11.64 -1.87
C LEU A 119 25.51 -10.59 -2.44
N VAL A 120 25.82 -9.31 -2.29
CA VAL A 120 24.92 -8.20 -2.65
C VAL A 120 25.41 -7.41 -3.86
N SER A 121 26.71 -7.53 -4.22
CA SER A 121 27.27 -6.83 -5.36
C SER A 121 26.59 -7.29 -6.65
N GLY A 122 26.05 -6.32 -7.40
CA GLY A 122 25.34 -6.58 -8.65
C GLY A 122 23.96 -7.23 -8.49
N LEU A 123 23.40 -7.25 -7.26
CA LEU A 123 22.05 -7.74 -7.04
C LEU A 123 21.04 -6.87 -7.81
N ASP A 124 20.23 -7.51 -8.65
CA ASP A 124 19.09 -6.93 -9.36
C ASP A 124 17.95 -7.94 -9.34
N LEU A 125 17.02 -7.75 -8.41
CA LEU A 125 15.86 -8.63 -8.19
C LEU A 125 14.57 -7.85 -8.39
N LEU A 126 13.57 -8.50 -8.96
CA LEU A 126 12.19 -8.03 -8.95
C LEU A 126 11.34 -9.02 -8.15
N LEU A 127 10.87 -8.60 -6.97
CA LEU A 127 9.92 -9.37 -6.19
C LEU A 127 8.52 -9.09 -6.72
N VAL A 128 7.87 -10.13 -7.20
CA VAL A 128 6.49 -10.11 -7.68
C VAL A 128 5.59 -10.70 -6.59
N ARG A 129 4.69 -9.89 -6.03
CA ARG A 129 3.75 -10.34 -5.00
C ARG A 129 2.32 -10.24 -5.53
N GLU A 130 1.62 -11.37 -5.53
CA GLU A 130 0.18 -11.44 -5.80
C GLU A 130 -0.60 -10.78 -4.64
N LEU A 131 -1.71 -10.07 -4.95
CA LEU A 131 -2.46 -9.28 -3.97
C LEU A 131 -3.92 -9.72 -3.80
N THR A 132 -4.46 -10.57 -4.66
CA THR A 132 -5.90 -10.87 -4.67
C THR A 132 -6.28 -12.04 -3.77
N GLY A 133 -5.39 -13.02 -3.61
CA GLY A 133 -5.62 -14.23 -2.82
C GLY A 133 -4.68 -14.38 -1.60
N ASP A 134 -3.94 -13.36 -1.23
CA ASP A 134 -2.96 -13.44 -0.16
C ASP A 134 -3.59 -13.45 1.25
N VAL A 135 -2.74 -13.45 2.28
CA VAL A 135 -3.13 -13.42 3.70
C VAL A 135 -4.09 -12.28 4.06
N TYR A 136 -4.17 -11.21 3.27
CA TYR A 136 -5.06 -10.08 3.52
C TYR A 136 -6.46 -10.28 2.95
N PHE A 137 -6.60 -10.95 1.80
CA PHE A 137 -7.86 -11.04 1.06
C PHE A 137 -8.39 -12.46 0.87
N GLY A 138 -7.56 -13.48 1.12
CA GLY A 138 -7.93 -14.89 0.96
C GLY A 138 -9.19 -15.28 1.74
N GLN A 139 -10.07 -16.06 1.11
CA GLN A 139 -11.31 -16.58 1.66
C GLN A 139 -11.38 -18.10 1.43
N PRO A 140 -12.00 -18.89 2.33
CA PRO A 140 -12.62 -18.49 3.60
C PRO A 140 -11.57 -18.18 4.68
N ARG A 141 -11.90 -17.23 5.54
CA ARG A 141 -11.03 -16.80 6.65
C ARG A 141 -11.77 -16.96 7.98
N GLY A 142 -11.17 -17.67 8.94
CA GLY A 142 -11.78 -17.83 10.26
C GLY A 142 -11.05 -18.83 11.15
N LYS A 143 -11.56 -18.95 12.36
CA LYS A 143 -11.17 -20.02 13.28
C LYS A 143 -12.11 -21.21 13.08
N ARG A 144 -11.58 -22.39 12.90
CA ARG A 144 -12.31 -23.64 12.87
C ARG A 144 -11.99 -24.40 14.15
N ILE A 145 -13.01 -24.78 14.90
CA ILE A 145 -12.89 -25.65 16.09
C ILE A 145 -13.38 -27.02 15.66
N SER A 146 -12.61 -28.09 15.95
CA SER A 146 -13.04 -29.46 15.68
C SER A 146 -14.30 -29.81 16.50
N PRO A 147 -15.14 -30.75 16.05
CA PRO A 147 -16.38 -31.12 16.75
C PRO A 147 -16.17 -31.57 18.19
N ASP A 148 -15.00 -32.12 18.51
CA ASP A 148 -14.58 -32.55 19.85
C ASP A 148 -13.99 -31.40 20.70
N GLY A 149 -13.85 -30.19 20.14
CA GLY A 149 -13.32 -29.02 20.85
C GLY A 149 -11.81 -29.06 21.13
N VAL A 150 -11.10 -30.09 20.68
CA VAL A 150 -9.68 -30.32 21.02
C VAL A 150 -8.74 -29.53 20.10
N PHE A 151 -9.15 -29.21 18.89
CA PHE A 151 -8.34 -28.50 17.91
C PHE A 151 -8.99 -27.20 17.46
N ALA A 152 -8.27 -26.08 17.60
CA ALA A 152 -8.63 -24.81 17.00
C ALA A 152 -7.56 -24.38 16.00
N GLY A 153 -7.92 -24.31 14.73
CA GLY A 153 -7.03 -23.88 13.64
C GLY A 153 -7.55 -22.63 12.94
N THR A 154 -6.62 -21.77 12.48
CA THR A 154 -6.95 -20.71 11.54
C THR A 154 -6.74 -21.26 10.14
N CYS A 155 -7.79 -21.28 9.33
CA CYS A 155 -7.70 -21.70 7.93
C CYS A 155 -7.68 -20.46 7.04
N LEU A 156 -6.70 -20.39 6.17
CA LEU A 156 -6.65 -19.51 5.02
C LEU A 156 -6.54 -20.39 3.79
N LEU A 157 -7.59 -20.46 2.98
CA LEU A 157 -7.49 -21.11 1.68
C LEU A 157 -6.91 -20.11 0.68
N TYR A 158 -5.77 -20.49 0.13
CA TYR A 158 -5.15 -19.79 -0.98
C TYR A 158 -5.45 -20.59 -2.24
N THR A 159 -6.21 -20.01 -3.15
CA THR A 159 -6.36 -20.52 -4.51
C THR A 159 -6.12 -19.35 -5.46
N SER A 160 -5.00 -19.38 -6.18
CA SER A 160 -4.85 -18.65 -7.43
C SER A 160 -5.05 -19.67 -8.54
N ASP A 161 -6.17 -19.56 -9.25
CA ASP A 161 -6.34 -20.23 -10.52
C ASP A 161 -5.59 -19.47 -11.61
#